data_cf742b03ad0c5cbf0e88a1c6e17004ae
#
_entry.id   cf742b03ad0c5cbf0e88a1c6e17004ae
#
_cell.length_a   1.000
_cell.length_b   1.000
_cell.length_c   1.000
_cell.angle_alpha   90.00
_cell.angle_beta   90.00
_cell.angle_gamma   90.00
#
_symmetry.space_group_name_H-M   'P 1'
#
loop_
_entity.id
_entity.type
_entity.pdbx_description
1 polymer ?
#
loop_
_entity_poly.entity_id
_entity_poly.type
_entity_poly.pdbx_seq_one_letter_code
_entity_poly.pdbx_strand_id
1 'polypeptide(L)'
;MDIGFVENLKDDYCDYKEYERASLEKLLSRVKESDRQKARELLNDSLNNGIIRLSTGDIEDCFSEASEIEYLEFSSEQLAEQTARDVSPFIKINGKIKNMLVVISSGDDEEMTMHEVGNCIKSLENCIEKATGQKQEPDKMYWSMVQKEPAGFIRLLFVKFVELDYTCFYE
;
A
#
# COMPACT_ATOMS: atom_id res chain seq x y z
N MET A 1 18.82 -9.31 42.50
CA MET A 1 18.22 -9.45 41.16
C MET A 1 17.37 -8.21 40.93
N ASP A 2 17.82 -7.36 40.01
CA ASP A 2 17.22 -6.04 39.76
C ASP A 2 15.85 -6.18 39.06
N ILE A 3 14.79 -5.94 39.83
CA ILE A 3 13.41 -5.88 39.32
C ILE A 3 13.18 -4.59 38.49
N GLY A 4 14.02 -3.59 38.67
CA GLY A 4 13.91 -2.29 37.98
C GLY A 4 14.16 -2.34 36.45
N PHE A 5 14.90 -3.32 35.95
CA PHE A 5 15.19 -3.43 34.51
C PHE A 5 13.99 -3.96 33.70
N VAL A 6 13.13 -4.75 34.31
CA VAL A 6 11.95 -5.32 33.63
C VAL A 6 10.79 -4.32 33.56
N GLU A 7 10.67 -3.42 34.54
CA GLU A 7 9.65 -2.37 34.55
C GLU A 7 9.92 -1.31 33.47
N ASN A 8 11.18 -0.87 33.32
CA ASN A 8 11.55 0.08 32.26
C ASN A 8 11.29 -0.45 30.85
N LEU A 9 11.55 -1.76 30.61
CA LEU A 9 11.26 -2.38 29.30
C LEU A 9 9.77 -2.44 28.97
N LYS A 10 8.90 -2.52 29.99
CA LYS A 10 7.43 -2.52 29.77
C LYS A 10 6.92 -1.11 29.43
N ASP A 11 7.43 -0.12 30.09
CA ASP A 11 7.05 1.27 29.85
C ASP A 11 7.53 1.72 28.45
N ASP A 12 8.78 1.44 28.08
CA ASP A 12 9.30 1.71 26.73
C ASP A 12 8.51 0.98 25.62
N TYR A 13 8.05 -0.23 25.86
CA TYR A 13 7.25 -0.99 24.89
C TYR A 13 5.83 -0.46 24.77
N CYS A 14 5.22 0.03 25.84
CA CYS A 14 3.92 0.68 25.81
C CYS A 14 3.99 2.01 25.05
N ASP A 15 4.98 2.84 25.33
CA ASP A 15 5.20 4.12 24.66
C ASP A 15 5.45 3.94 23.15
N TYR A 16 6.21 2.89 22.78
CA TYR A 16 6.45 2.56 21.36
C TYR A 16 5.17 2.18 20.62
N LYS A 17 4.31 1.34 21.22
CA LYS A 17 3.03 0.96 20.62
C LYS A 17 2.05 2.13 20.50
N GLU A 18 2.03 3.02 21.45
CA GLU A 18 1.21 4.24 21.38
C GLU A 18 1.70 5.17 20.27
N TYR A 19 3.01 5.31 20.12
CA TYR A 19 3.62 6.07 19.03
C TYR A 19 3.26 5.49 17.66
N GLU A 20 3.43 4.18 17.48
CA GLU A 20 3.05 3.49 16.23
C GLU A 20 1.58 3.72 15.89
N ARG A 21 0.71 3.59 16.88
CA ARG A 21 -0.74 3.79 16.69
C ARG A 21 -1.06 5.23 16.29
N ALA A 22 -0.46 6.20 16.94
CA ALA A 22 -0.66 7.61 16.61
C ALA A 22 -0.15 7.95 15.20
N SER A 23 0.98 7.39 14.81
CA SER A 23 1.54 7.54 13.46
C SER A 23 0.62 6.99 12.38
N LEU A 24 0.08 5.77 12.58
CA LEU A 24 -0.87 5.16 11.65
C LEU A 24 -2.20 5.93 11.57
N GLU A 25 -2.73 6.42 12.68
CA GLU A 25 -3.95 7.23 12.67
C GLU A 25 -3.74 8.56 11.92
N LYS A 26 -2.58 9.18 12.09
CA LYS A 26 -2.20 10.39 11.34
C LYS A 26 -2.09 10.09 9.83
N LEU A 27 -1.57 8.93 9.44
CA LEU A 27 -1.53 8.50 8.05
C LEU A 27 -2.95 8.26 7.51
N LEU A 28 -3.78 7.52 8.25
CA LEU A 28 -5.16 7.24 7.86
C LEU A 28 -6.01 8.49 7.72
N SER A 29 -5.71 9.57 8.45
CA SER A 29 -6.42 10.84 8.30
C SER A 29 -6.24 11.48 6.92
N ARG A 30 -5.20 11.11 6.18
CA ARG A 30 -4.90 11.57 4.81
C ARG A 30 -5.56 10.71 3.73
N VAL A 31 -6.14 9.56 4.12
CA VAL A 31 -6.93 8.71 3.24
C VAL A 31 -8.37 9.24 3.19
N LYS A 32 -8.98 9.20 2.01
CA LYS A 32 -10.38 9.56 1.82
C LYS A 32 -11.27 8.81 2.81
N GLU A 33 -12.23 9.48 3.42
CA GLU A 33 -13.05 8.93 4.49
C GLU A 33 -13.75 7.62 4.11
N SER A 34 -14.27 7.55 2.87
CA SER A 34 -14.93 6.32 2.35
C SER A 34 -14.01 5.10 2.30
N ASP A 35 -12.70 5.29 2.20
CA ASP A 35 -11.70 4.24 2.01
C ASP A 35 -10.89 3.97 3.27
N ARG A 36 -11.04 4.82 4.30
CA ARG A 36 -10.22 4.80 5.52
C ARG A 36 -10.27 3.47 6.27
N GLN A 37 -11.43 2.82 6.33
CA GLN A 37 -11.56 1.52 6.98
C GLN A 37 -10.81 0.43 6.19
N LYS A 38 -10.92 0.42 4.88
CA LYS A 38 -10.19 -0.52 4.01
C LYS A 38 -8.67 -0.30 4.07
N ALA A 39 -8.24 0.95 4.12
CA ALA A 39 -6.85 1.31 4.31
C ALA A 39 -6.31 0.84 5.68
N ARG A 40 -7.11 0.95 6.74
CA ARG A 40 -6.78 0.44 8.08
C ARG A 40 -6.57 -1.07 8.07
N GLU A 41 -7.46 -1.82 7.42
CA GLU A 41 -7.34 -3.27 7.28
C GLU A 41 -6.09 -3.65 6.47
N LEU A 42 -5.80 -2.95 5.38
CA LEU A 42 -4.59 -3.15 4.59
C LEU A 42 -3.33 -2.95 5.42
N LEU A 43 -3.24 -1.87 6.18
CA LEU A 43 -2.10 -1.58 7.05
C LEU A 43 -1.95 -2.63 8.15
N ASN A 44 -3.05 -3.03 8.78
CA ASN A 44 -3.03 -4.09 9.78
C ASN A 44 -2.56 -5.43 9.20
N ASP A 45 -3.03 -5.79 8.01
CA ASP A 45 -2.61 -7.00 7.32
C ASP A 45 -1.10 -6.96 6.99
N SER A 46 -0.60 -5.82 6.51
CA SER A 46 0.82 -5.66 6.17
C SER A 46 1.76 -5.68 7.36
N LEU A 47 1.33 -5.18 8.52
CA LEU A 47 2.13 -5.08 9.73
C LEU A 47 2.07 -6.34 10.62
N ASN A 48 0.87 -6.89 10.80
CA ASN A 48 0.60 -7.88 11.85
C ASN A 48 0.29 -9.27 11.30
N ASN A 49 -0.42 -9.35 10.17
CA ASN A 49 -0.96 -10.62 9.66
C ASN A 49 -0.21 -11.14 8.42
N GLY A 50 0.76 -10.39 7.91
CA GLY A 50 1.48 -10.77 6.70
C GLY A 50 2.39 -11.98 6.89
N ILE A 51 2.49 -12.83 5.87
CA ILE A 51 3.56 -13.83 5.72
C ILE A 51 4.88 -13.08 5.46
N ILE A 52 4.81 -12.06 4.61
CA ILE A 52 5.86 -11.06 4.43
C ILE A 52 5.33 -9.77 5.03
N ARG A 53 5.95 -9.31 6.09
CA ARG A 53 5.52 -8.16 6.87
C ARG A 53 6.37 -6.94 6.56
N LEU A 54 5.74 -5.78 6.68
CA LEU A 54 6.42 -4.50 6.69
C LEU A 54 6.60 -4.01 8.13
N SER A 55 7.54 -3.12 8.32
CA SER A 55 7.68 -2.37 9.58
C SER A 55 6.90 -1.06 9.51
N THR A 56 6.61 -0.47 10.66
CA THR A 56 6.04 0.89 10.73
C THR A 56 6.96 1.89 10.04
N GLY A 57 8.28 1.70 10.14
CA GLY A 57 9.26 2.53 9.45
C GLY A 57 9.15 2.48 7.93
N ASP A 58 8.87 1.32 7.32
CA ASP A 58 8.64 1.20 5.87
C ASP A 58 7.40 2.00 5.44
N ILE A 59 6.34 1.93 6.25
CA ILE A 59 5.10 2.65 5.98
C ILE A 59 5.31 4.17 6.12
N GLU A 60 6.00 4.60 7.17
CA GLU A 60 6.35 6.01 7.37
C GLU A 60 7.24 6.52 6.24
N ASP A 61 8.24 5.76 5.82
CA ASP A 61 9.11 6.13 4.70
C ASP A 61 8.34 6.27 3.39
N CYS A 62 7.33 5.42 3.18
CA CYS A 62 6.47 5.49 2.00
C CYS A 62 5.57 6.73 1.97
N PHE A 63 5.01 7.14 3.12
CA PHE A 63 3.91 8.09 3.19
C PHE A 63 4.14 9.34 4.04
N SER A 64 5.30 9.52 4.66
CA SER A 64 5.56 10.64 5.59
C SER A 64 5.29 12.02 4.99
N GLU A 65 5.65 12.22 3.73
CA GLU A 65 5.49 13.48 3.01
C GLU A 65 4.16 13.62 2.26
N ALA A 66 3.32 12.58 2.30
CA ALA A 66 2.06 12.58 1.57
C ALA A 66 1.05 13.53 2.20
N SER A 67 0.46 14.41 1.41
CA SER A 67 -0.71 15.21 1.81
C SER A 67 -2.01 14.43 1.65
N GLU A 68 -2.09 13.58 0.63
CA GLU A 68 -3.24 12.75 0.30
C GLU A 68 -2.76 11.35 -0.10
N ILE A 69 -3.49 10.33 0.36
CA ILE A 69 -3.21 8.92 0.08
C ILE A 69 -4.46 8.30 -0.52
N GLU A 70 -4.31 7.68 -1.69
CA GLU A 70 -5.40 7.01 -2.38
C GLU A 70 -5.37 5.49 -2.12
N TYR A 71 -6.54 4.87 -2.12
CA TYR A 71 -6.74 3.44 -1.96
C TYR A 71 -7.36 2.84 -3.22
N LEU A 72 -6.86 1.69 -3.64
CA LEU A 72 -7.45 0.86 -4.69
C LEU A 72 -7.40 -0.62 -4.32
N GLU A 73 -8.34 -1.39 -4.86
CA GLU A 73 -8.40 -2.84 -4.73
C GLU A 73 -8.93 -3.48 -6.01
N PHE A 74 -8.43 -4.66 -6.33
CA PHE A 74 -8.91 -5.45 -7.47
C PHE A 74 -8.50 -6.93 -7.37
N SER A 75 -9.25 -7.79 -8.06
CA SER A 75 -8.96 -9.21 -8.14
C SER A 75 -7.94 -9.51 -9.25
N SER A 76 -7.31 -10.67 -9.16
CA SER A 76 -6.44 -11.19 -10.23
C SER A 76 -7.18 -11.34 -11.57
N GLU A 77 -8.47 -11.69 -11.53
CA GLU A 77 -9.31 -11.80 -12.74
C GLU A 77 -9.48 -10.45 -13.42
N GLN A 78 -9.75 -9.38 -12.66
CA GLN A 78 -9.85 -8.02 -13.19
C GLN A 78 -8.55 -7.58 -13.84
N LEU A 79 -7.40 -7.89 -13.24
CA LEU A 79 -6.08 -7.59 -13.85
C LEU A 79 -5.86 -8.37 -15.15
N ALA A 80 -6.18 -9.66 -15.16
CA ALA A 80 -6.05 -10.52 -16.34
C ALA A 80 -6.95 -10.04 -17.48
N GLU A 81 -8.20 -9.67 -17.20
CA GLU A 81 -9.12 -9.13 -18.18
C GLU A 81 -8.63 -7.82 -18.79
N GLN A 82 -8.13 -6.90 -17.98
CA GLN A 82 -7.60 -5.64 -18.47
C GLN A 82 -6.33 -5.83 -19.29
N THR A 83 -5.51 -6.83 -18.96
CA THR A 83 -4.29 -7.14 -19.72
C THR A 83 -4.59 -7.81 -21.03
N ALA A 84 -5.58 -8.72 -21.09
CA ALA A 84 -5.93 -9.52 -22.26
C ALA A 84 -6.80 -8.79 -23.28
N ARG A 85 -7.59 -7.81 -22.87
CA ARG A 85 -8.54 -7.10 -23.73
C ARG A 85 -8.15 -5.62 -23.84
N ASP A 86 -8.35 -5.06 -25.01
CA ASP A 86 -8.26 -3.59 -25.25
C ASP A 86 -9.49 -2.87 -24.68
N VAL A 87 -9.83 -3.18 -23.42
CA VAL A 87 -10.98 -2.60 -22.72
C VAL A 87 -10.54 -1.30 -22.04
N SER A 88 -11.44 -0.35 -21.96
CA SER A 88 -11.24 0.87 -21.17
C SER A 88 -10.80 0.49 -19.75
N PRO A 89 -9.68 1.06 -19.25
CA PRO A 89 -9.14 0.68 -17.97
C PRO A 89 -10.15 0.94 -16.84
N PHE A 90 -10.39 -0.08 -16.02
CA PHE A 90 -11.22 0.07 -14.82
C PHE A 90 -10.46 0.81 -13.70
N ILE A 91 -9.13 0.82 -13.77
CA ILE A 91 -8.27 1.57 -12.85
C ILE A 91 -8.28 3.04 -13.28
N LYS A 92 -8.87 3.86 -12.44
CA LYS A 92 -8.93 5.32 -12.65
C LYS A 92 -7.86 6.00 -11.83
N ILE A 93 -6.63 6.02 -12.35
CA ILE A 93 -5.53 6.78 -11.79
C ILE A 93 -5.22 7.93 -12.73
N ASN A 94 -5.32 9.15 -12.23
CA ASN A 94 -4.90 10.34 -12.94
C ASN A 94 -3.53 10.78 -12.40
N GLY A 95 -2.55 10.90 -13.30
CA GLY A 95 -1.22 11.37 -12.93
C GLY A 95 -0.23 10.26 -12.60
N LYS A 96 0.98 10.67 -12.24
CA LYS A 96 2.11 9.79 -11.96
C LYS A 96 2.14 9.39 -10.50
N ILE A 97 2.34 8.10 -10.23
CA ILE A 97 2.48 7.58 -8.86
C ILE A 97 3.91 7.89 -8.36
N LYS A 98 3.98 8.51 -7.19
CA LYS A 98 5.24 8.80 -6.50
C LYS A 98 5.69 7.61 -5.65
N ASN A 99 4.83 7.16 -4.75
CA ASN A 99 5.11 6.05 -3.85
C ASN A 99 3.89 5.14 -3.76
N MET A 100 4.11 3.83 -3.56
CA MET A 100 3.02 2.90 -3.30
C MET A 100 3.40 1.76 -2.36
N LEU A 101 2.38 1.27 -1.67
CA LEU A 101 2.41 0.09 -0.83
C LEU A 101 1.37 -0.89 -1.37
N VAL A 102 1.78 -2.12 -1.66
CA VAL A 102 0.95 -3.18 -2.24
C VAL A 102 0.82 -4.32 -1.26
N VAL A 103 -0.40 -4.80 -1.03
CA VAL A 103 -0.66 -6.01 -0.25
C VAL A 103 -1.36 -7.03 -1.14
N ILE A 104 -0.76 -8.22 -1.24
CA ILE A 104 -1.22 -9.32 -2.06
C ILE A 104 -1.76 -10.42 -1.14
N SER A 105 -2.96 -10.91 -1.42
CA SER A 105 -3.54 -12.06 -0.72
C SER A 105 -3.14 -13.37 -1.39
N SER A 106 -2.59 -14.32 -0.63
CA SER A 106 -2.12 -15.61 -1.14
C SER A 106 -3.18 -16.72 -1.13
N GLY A 107 -4.35 -16.46 -0.54
CA GLY A 107 -5.34 -17.50 -0.26
C GLY A 107 -5.03 -18.28 1.03
N ASP A 108 -5.99 -19.09 1.48
CA ASP A 108 -5.87 -19.85 2.74
C ASP A 108 -5.20 -21.21 2.52
N ASP A 109 -5.43 -21.86 1.39
CA ASP A 109 -5.08 -23.26 1.14
C ASP A 109 -3.82 -23.44 0.27
N GLU A 110 -3.38 -22.43 -0.45
CA GLU A 110 -2.23 -22.52 -1.36
C GLU A 110 -1.22 -21.39 -1.05
N GLU A 111 0.00 -21.79 -0.74
CA GLU A 111 1.11 -20.84 -0.62
C GLU A 111 1.45 -20.30 -2.02
N MET A 112 1.24 -19.01 -2.21
CA MET A 112 1.65 -18.31 -3.42
C MET A 112 3.17 -18.30 -3.53
N THR A 113 3.70 -18.76 -4.63
CA THR A 113 5.15 -18.74 -4.89
C THR A 113 5.64 -17.32 -5.16
N MET A 114 6.93 -17.06 -4.94
CA MET A 114 7.55 -15.76 -5.28
C MET A 114 7.41 -15.42 -6.78
N HIS A 115 7.34 -16.43 -7.64
CA HIS A 115 7.10 -16.23 -9.07
C HIS A 115 5.68 -15.70 -9.33
N GLU A 116 4.67 -16.24 -8.67
CA GLU A 116 3.28 -15.78 -8.78
C GLU A 116 3.11 -14.37 -8.21
N VAL A 117 3.76 -14.07 -7.09
CA VAL A 117 3.82 -12.70 -6.54
C VAL A 117 4.42 -11.73 -7.54
N GLY A 118 5.55 -12.08 -8.16
CA GLY A 118 6.19 -11.29 -9.20
C GLY A 118 5.28 -11.05 -10.40
N ASN A 119 4.51 -12.07 -10.81
CA ASN A 119 3.53 -11.94 -11.89
C ASN A 119 2.37 -11.00 -11.51
N CYS A 120 1.89 -11.06 -10.26
CA CYS A 120 0.87 -10.14 -9.78
C CYS A 120 1.36 -8.68 -9.81
N ILE A 121 2.57 -8.42 -9.33
CA ILE A 121 3.18 -7.08 -9.33
C ILE A 121 3.33 -6.58 -10.77
N LYS A 122 3.87 -7.40 -11.67
CA LYS A 122 4.04 -7.04 -13.07
C LYS A 122 2.71 -6.77 -13.78
N SER A 123 1.67 -7.56 -13.49
CA SER A 123 0.33 -7.33 -14.02
C SER A 123 -0.26 -6.02 -13.50
N LEU A 124 -0.04 -5.70 -12.24
CA LEU A 124 -0.42 -4.43 -11.63
C LEU A 124 0.25 -3.25 -12.35
N GLU A 125 1.58 -3.30 -12.51
CA GLU A 125 2.35 -2.25 -13.20
C GLU A 125 1.83 -2.04 -14.62
N ASN A 126 1.59 -3.10 -15.39
CA ASN A 126 1.05 -3.04 -16.74
C ASN A 126 -0.36 -2.41 -16.77
N CYS A 127 -1.22 -2.75 -15.80
CA CYS A 127 -2.56 -2.19 -15.72
C CYS A 127 -2.53 -0.70 -15.39
N ILE A 128 -1.65 -0.28 -14.49
CA ILE A 128 -1.47 1.13 -14.13
C ILE A 128 -0.90 1.91 -15.33
N GLU A 129 0.08 1.35 -16.03
CA GLU A 129 0.65 1.97 -17.23
C GLU A 129 -0.41 2.17 -18.33
N LYS A 130 -1.24 1.17 -18.58
CA LYS A 130 -2.37 1.29 -19.51
C LYS A 130 -3.40 2.35 -19.07
N ALA A 131 -3.70 2.41 -17.77
CA ALA A 131 -4.67 3.35 -17.24
C ALA A 131 -4.21 4.81 -17.31
N THR A 132 -2.93 5.05 -17.10
CA THR A 132 -2.33 6.38 -17.08
C THR A 132 -1.75 6.82 -18.42
N GLY A 133 -1.53 5.88 -19.34
CA GLY A 133 -0.81 6.10 -20.59
C GLY A 133 0.68 6.42 -20.40
N GLN A 134 1.21 6.17 -19.21
CA GLN A 134 2.59 6.48 -18.84
C GLN A 134 3.22 5.31 -18.09
N LYS A 135 4.49 5.03 -18.39
CA LYS A 135 5.28 4.09 -17.57
C LYS A 135 5.39 4.65 -16.16
N GLN A 136 5.01 3.83 -15.18
CA GLN A 136 5.09 4.19 -13.79
C GLN A 136 6.40 3.64 -13.20
N GLU A 137 7.16 4.53 -12.62
CA GLU A 137 8.39 4.21 -11.88
C GLU A 137 8.28 4.94 -10.54
N PRO A 138 7.57 4.36 -9.56
CA PRO A 138 7.44 4.98 -8.24
C PRO A 138 8.82 5.09 -7.59
N ASP A 139 9.06 6.19 -6.88
CA ASP A 139 10.31 6.42 -6.14
C ASP A 139 10.48 5.37 -5.04
N LYS A 140 9.37 4.96 -4.43
CA LYS A 140 9.32 3.90 -3.41
C LYS A 140 8.15 2.97 -3.67
N MET A 141 8.45 1.68 -3.65
CA MET A 141 7.46 0.62 -3.74
C MET A 141 7.72 -0.42 -2.66
N TYR A 142 6.80 -0.53 -1.73
CA TYR A 142 6.80 -1.57 -0.71
C TYR A 142 5.70 -2.58 -1.00
N TRP A 143 5.94 -3.83 -0.68
CA TRP A 143 4.93 -4.86 -0.81
C TRP A 143 4.94 -5.83 0.35
N SER A 144 3.78 -6.40 0.61
CA SER A 144 3.51 -7.36 1.67
C SER A 144 2.63 -8.47 1.13
N MET A 145 2.69 -9.64 1.75
CA MET A 145 1.85 -10.77 1.41
C MET A 145 1.12 -11.25 2.66
N VAL A 146 -0.19 -11.45 2.56
CA VAL A 146 -1.05 -11.91 3.64
C VAL A 146 -1.78 -13.19 3.23
N GLN A 147 -1.87 -14.15 4.15
CA GLN A 147 -2.68 -15.36 3.95
C GLN A 147 -4.16 -15.02 4.22
N LYS A 148 -4.91 -14.80 3.15
CA LYS A 148 -6.31 -14.37 3.20
C LYS A 148 -6.98 -14.65 1.85
N GLU A 149 -8.25 -15.07 1.87
CA GLU A 149 -9.07 -15.20 0.66
C GLU A 149 -9.59 -13.82 0.17
N PRO A 150 -9.80 -13.67 -1.12
CA PRO A 150 -9.43 -14.57 -2.21
C PRO A 150 -7.95 -14.47 -2.61
N ALA A 151 -7.37 -15.56 -3.08
CA ALA A 151 -6.01 -15.58 -3.62
C ALA A 151 -5.87 -14.61 -4.81
N GLY A 152 -4.72 -13.92 -4.88
CA GLY A 152 -4.45 -12.95 -5.94
C GLY A 152 -5.26 -11.65 -5.82
N PHE A 153 -5.94 -11.41 -4.71
CA PHE A 153 -6.56 -10.13 -4.42
C PHE A 153 -5.49 -9.10 -4.05
N ILE A 154 -5.50 -7.97 -4.73
CA ILE A 154 -4.50 -6.93 -4.59
C ILE A 154 -5.16 -5.66 -4.04
N ARG A 155 -4.54 -5.13 -3.00
CA ARG A 155 -4.92 -3.85 -2.38
C ARG A 155 -3.70 -2.94 -2.36
N LEU A 156 -3.88 -1.67 -2.65
CA LEU A 156 -2.77 -0.73 -2.60
C LEU A 156 -3.17 0.62 -2.00
N LEU A 157 -2.19 1.22 -1.33
CA LEU A 157 -2.17 2.63 -0.98
C LEU A 157 -1.10 3.31 -1.84
N PHE A 158 -1.40 4.48 -2.38
CA PHE A 158 -0.45 5.20 -3.21
C PHE A 158 -0.58 6.72 -3.08
N VAL A 159 0.50 7.38 -3.43
CA VAL A 159 0.63 8.83 -3.45
C VAL A 159 0.97 9.26 -4.86
N LYS A 160 0.31 10.29 -5.36
CA LYS A 160 0.64 10.90 -6.65
C LYS A 160 1.66 12.02 -6.51
N PHE A 161 2.43 12.26 -7.57
CA PHE A 161 3.17 13.51 -7.69
C PHE A 161 2.17 14.68 -7.72
N VAL A 162 2.45 15.70 -6.93
CA VAL A 162 1.75 16.97 -7.05
C VAL A 162 2.38 17.70 -8.25
N GLU A 163 1.65 17.82 -9.35
CA GLU A 163 2.03 18.71 -10.42
C GLU A 163 1.87 20.16 -9.90
N LEU A 164 3.00 20.81 -9.65
CA LEU A 164 3.00 22.25 -9.38
C LEU A 164 2.68 22.94 -10.71
N ASP A 165 1.48 23.50 -10.77
CA ASP A 165 1.04 24.30 -11.92
C ASP A 165 1.82 25.62 -11.93
N TYR A 166 2.96 25.65 -12.65
CA TYR A 166 3.81 26.82 -12.77
C TYR A 166 3.21 27.91 -13.67
N THR A 167 1.99 27.73 -14.16
CA THR A 167 1.35 28.71 -15.08
C THR A 167 0.94 29.99 -14.38
N CYS A 168 0.92 30.07 -13.06
CA CYS A 168 0.51 31.27 -12.31
C CYS A 168 1.61 32.31 -12.06
N PHE A 169 2.82 32.15 -12.59
CA PHE A 169 3.93 33.06 -12.31
C PHE A 169 4.31 34.00 -13.50
N TYR A 170 3.52 34.02 -14.56
CA TYR A 170 3.74 34.94 -15.69
C TYR A 170 2.48 35.81 -15.93
N GLU A 171 2.18 36.65 -14.98
CA GLU A 171 1.41 37.91 -15.22
C GLU A 171 2.19 39.09 -14.68
#